data_cb0336ec775cd93e731378715372cfe8
#
_entry.id   cb0336ec775cd93e731378715372cfe8
#
_cell.length_a   1.000
_cell.length_b   1.000
_cell.length_c   1.000
_cell.angle_alpha   90.00
_cell.angle_beta   90.00
_cell.angle_gamma   90.00
#
_symmetry.space_group_name_H-M   'P 1'
#
loop_
_entity.id
_entity.type
_entity.pdbx_description
1 polymer ?
#
loop_
_entity_poly.entity_id
_entity_poly.type
_entity_poly.pdbx_seq_one_letter_code
_entity_poly.pdbx_strand_id
1 'polypeptide(L)'
;MNQTQTSTGPILTTDGIPLKVSLKKAERINKIRAFLLVLPLLAFILITFLVPIGDMLARSVDDRQINTVFPKTFEIYKKWDRQGLPSEEVYKTMFFELKNSEGYAVGKASTRMNYSKSGWKSLLKKSKRKFKKIEEGPFKEKMIAIDKKWGDREYWLALGQMVDPTTMGYYLNAVDLKYDSNKNIVQQKENRRIYNKTWI
;
A
#
# COMPACT_ATOMS: atom_id res chain seq x y z
N MET A 1 -53.86 -0.49 62.95
CA MET A 1 -53.04 -0.06 61.79
C MET A 1 -51.80 -0.97 61.72
N ASN A 2 -51.88 -2.03 60.91
CA ASN A 2 -50.76 -2.96 60.71
C ASN A 2 -49.88 -2.45 59.57
N GLN A 3 -48.70 -1.98 59.90
CA GLN A 3 -47.68 -1.68 58.88
C GLN A 3 -47.05 -3.00 58.43
N THR A 4 -47.33 -3.39 57.21
CA THR A 4 -46.66 -4.51 56.52
C THR A 4 -45.25 -3.99 56.15
N GLN A 5 -44.24 -4.39 56.90
CA GLN A 5 -42.84 -4.18 56.52
C GLN A 5 -42.52 -5.01 55.31
N THR A 6 -42.43 -4.41 54.13
CA THR A 6 -41.87 -5.02 52.94
C THR A 6 -40.36 -5.17 53.17
N SER A 7 -39.93 -6.42 53.42
CA SER A 7 -38.47 -6.75 53.53
C SER A 7 -37.83 -6.58 52.14
N THR A 8 -37.05 -5.50 51.98
CA THR A 8 -36.23 -5.19 50.81
C THR A 8 -34.91 -5.97 50.81
N GLY A 9 -34.92 -7.25 51.22
CA GLY A 9 -33.77 -8.11 51.12
C GLY A 9 -33.56 -8.65 49.70
N PRO A 10 -32.35 -8.97 49.25
CA PRO A 10 -32.10 -9.55 47.98
C PRO A 10 -32.83 -10.94 47.89
N ILE A 11 -33.64 -11.14 46.88
CA ILE A 11 -34.30 -12.42 46.62
C ILE A 11 -33.19 -13.46 46.37
N LEU A 12 -33.13 -14.47 47.23
CA LEU A 12 -32.16 -15.57 47.16
C LEU A 12 -32.76 -16.77 46.39
N THR A 13 -31.94 -17.48 45.67
CA THR A 13 -32.27 -18.79 45.07
C THR A 13 -32.27 -19.85 46.16
N THR A 14 -32.78 -21.06 45.87
CA THR A 14 -32.81 -22.23 46.76
C THR A 14 -31.42 -22.55 47.34
N ASP A 15 -30.34 -22.18 46.64
CA ASP A 15 -28.96 -22.40 47.01
C ASP A 15 -28.33 -21.19 47.78
N GLY A 16 -29.13 -20.25 48.23
CA GLY A 16 -28.67 -19.07 49.00
C GLY A 16 -27.91 -18.00 48.19
N ILE A 17 -27.88 -18.10 46.88
CA ILE A 17 -27.20 -17.13 45.98
C ILE A 17 -28.19 -16.05 45.56
N PRO A 18 -27.81 -14.75 45.59
CA PRO A 18 -28.68 -13.69 45.07
C PRO A 18 -29.16 -13.96 43.65
N LEU A 19 -30.48 -13.95 43.43
CA LEU A 19 -31.11 -14.25 42.12
C LEU A 19 -30.52 -13.43 40.99
N LYS A 20 -30.16 -12.18 41.24
CA LYS A 20 -29.51 -11.29 40.26
C LYS A 20 -28.17 -11.82 39.77
N VAL A 21 -27.39 -12.52 40.62
CA VAL A 21 -26.09 -13.11 40.26
C VAL A 21 -26.27 -14.36 39.45
N SER A 22 -27.21 -15.26 39.82
CA SER A 22 -27.50 -16.47 39.09
C SER A 22 -28.07 -16.19 37.71
N LEU A 23 -29.00 -15.20 37.60
CA LEU A 23 -29.52 -14.73 36.30
C LEU A 23 -28.42 -14.19 35.39
N LYS A 24 -27.55 -13.32 35.89
CA LYS A 24 -26.40 -12.81 35.10
C LYS A 24 -25.46 -13.92 34.62
N LYS A 25 -25.22 -14.93 35.45
CA LYS A 25 -24.44 -16.12 35.09
C LYS A 25 -25.12 -16.94 34.00
N ALA A 26 -26.40 -17.20 34.15
CA ALA A 26 -27.21 -17.94 33.15
C ALA A 26 -27.27 -17.18 31.82
N GLU A 27 -27.54 -15.86 31.84
CA GLU A 27 -27.50 -15.02 30.64
C GLU A 27 -26.15 -15.06 29.93
N ARG A 28 -25.04 -14.98 30.69
CA ARG A 28 -23.66 -15.04 30.13
C ARG A 28 -23.41 -16.37 29.45
N ILE A 29 -23.79 -17.47 30.09
CA ILE A 29 -23.65 -18.84 29.52
C ILE A 29 -24.47 -18.97 28.24
N ASN A 30 -25.73 -18.50 28.24
CA ASN A 30 -26.61 -18.56 27.08
C ASN A 30 -26.07 -17.69 25.92
N LYS A 31 -25.55 -16.50 26.21
CA LYS A 31 -24.86 -15.65 25.20
C LYS A 31 -23.63 -16.33 24.60
N ILE A 32 -22.80 -16.98 25.43
CA ILE A 32 -21.63 -17.72 24.96
C ILE A 32 -22.06 -18.91 24.09
N ARG A 33 -23.07 -19.69 24.51
CA ARG A 33 -23.59 -20.81 23.72
C ARG A 33 -24.15 -20.36 22.37
N ALA A 34 -24.92 -19.27 22.34
CA ALA A 34 -25.43 -18.67 21.11
C ALA A 34 -24.29 -18.19 20.21
N PHE A 35 -23.27 -17.55 20.77
CA PHE A 35 -22.10 -17.12 20.03
C PHE A 35 -21.32 -18.31 19.44
N LEU A 36 -21.08 -19.35 20.23
CA LEU A 36 -20.39 -20.57 19.77
C LEU A 36 -21.14 -21.28 18.63
N LEU A 37 -22.46 -21.18 18.60
CA LEU A 37 -23.29 -21.76 17.53
C LEU A 37 -23.12 -20.98 16.21
N VAL A 38 -22.97 -19.66 16.29
CA VAL A 38 -22.77 -18.78 15.12
C VAL A 38 -21.29 -18.73 14.72
N LEU A 39 -20.36 -19.00 15.64
CA LEU A 39 -18.92 -18.88 15.46
C LEU A 39 -18.38 -19.60 14.21
N PRO A 40 -18.77 -20.87 13.89
CA PRO A 40 -18.26 -21.55 12.71
C PRO A 40 -18.58 -20.81 11.41
N LEU A 41 -19.80 -20.31 11.28
CA LEU A 41 -20.23 -19.54 10.10
C LEU A 41 -19.51 -18.18 10.05
N LEU A 42 -19.42 -17.49 11.18
CA LEU A 42 -18.69 -16.23 11.30
C LEU A 42 -17.21 -16.41 10.97
N ALA A 43 -16.56 -17.44 11.51
CA ALA A 43 -15.15 -17.73 11.22
C ALA A 43 -14.93 -18.04 9.73
N PHE A 44 -15.84 -18.80 9.12
CA PHE A 44 -15.80 -19.07 7.67
C PHE A 44 -15.83 -17.78 6.87
N ILE A 45 -16.76 -16.87 7.17
CA ILE A 45 -16.88 -15.58 6.48
C ILE A 45 -15.61 -14.74 6.71
N LEU A 46 -15.12 -14.64 7.94
CA LEU A 46 -13.93 -13.89 8.27
C LEU A 46 -12.71 -14.40 7.50
N ILE A 47 -12.48 -15.72 7.47
CA ILE A 47 -11.35 -16.32 6.78
C ILE A 47 -11.48 -16.14 5.27
N THR A 48 -12.68 -16.39 4.71
CA THR A 48 -12.87 -16.39 3.26
C THR A 48 -12.83 -14.98 2.66
N PHE A 49 -13.25 -13.95 3.39
CA PHE A 49 -13.33 -12.58 2.88
C PHE A 49 -12.27 -11.65 3.48
N LEU A 50 -12.11 -11.61 4.81
CA LEU A 50 -11.19 -10.66 5.43
C LEU A 50 -9.72 -10.99 5.19
N VAL A 51 -9.34 -12.27 5.14
CA VAL A 51 -7.96 -12.65 4.88
C VAL A 51 -7.52 -12.24 3.48
N PRO A 52 -8.26 -12.54 2.38
CA PRO A 52 -7.90 -12.05 1.05
C PRO A 52 -7.90 -10.53 0.94
N ILE A 53 -8.87 -9.84 1.55
CA ILE A 53 -8.91 -8.37 1.56
C ILE A 53 -7.67 -7.82 2.28
N GLY A 54 -7.33 -8.37 3.44
CA GLY A 54 -6.13 -7.97 4.19
C GLY A 54 -4.83 -8.18 3.39
N ASP A 55 -4.70 -9.32 2.70
CA ASP A 55 -3.57 -9.61 1.82
C ASP A 55 -3.48 -8.62 0.65
N MET A 56 -4.61 -8.30 0.01
CA MET A 56 -4.65 -7.29 -1.05
C MET A 56 -4.23 -5.90 -0.54
N LEU A 57 -4.70 -5.50 0.64
CA LEU A 57 -4.31 -4.25 1.28
C LEU A 57 -2.81 -4.23 1.63
N ALA A 58 -2.28 -5.31 2.20
CA ALA A 58 -0.86 -5.43 2.51
C ALA A 58 0.01 -5.34 1.24
N ARG A 59 -0.39 -6.00 0.16
CA ARG A 59 0.32 -5.93 -1.13
C ARG A 59 0.25 -4.54 -1.77
N SER A 60 -0.77 -3.75 -1.47
CA SER A 60 -0.89 -2.40 -2.03
C SER A 60 0.16 -1.44 -1.49
N VAL A 61 0.72 -1.67 -0.31
CA VAL A 61 1.81 -0.86 0.27
C VAL A 61 3.20 -1.39 -0.04
N ASP A 62 3.33 -2.58 -0.64
CA ASP A 62 4.61 -3.26 -0.86
C ASP A 62 5.23 -2.89 -2.21
N ASP A 63 6.30 -2.11 -2.20
CA ASP A 63 7.12 -1.73 -3.37
C ASP A 63 8.45 -2.47 -3.45
N ARG A 64 8.67 -3.52 -2.63
CA ARG A 64 9.91 -4.33 -2.64
C ARG A 64 10.28 -4.86 -4.01
N GLN A 65 9.28 -5.13 -4.87
CA GLN A 65 9.51 -5.59 -6.24
C GLN A 65 10.32 -4.59 -7.09
N ILE A 66 10.17 -3.29 -6.84
CA ILE A 66 10.94 -2.25 -7.53
C ILE A 66 12.35 -2.19 -6.95
N ASN A 67 12.46 -2.25 -5.63
CA ASN A 67 13.75 -2.25 -4.93
C ASN A 67 14.63 -3.45 -5.30
N THR A 68 14.04 -4.59 -5.64
CA THR A 68 14.78 -5.77 -6.12
C THR A 68 15.47 -5.51 -7.46
N VAL A 69 14.89 -4.66 -8.30
CA VAL A 69 15.45 -4.33 -9.63
C VAL A 69 16.45 -3.19 -9.55
N PHE A 70 16.23 -2.20 -8.67
CA PHE A 70 17.01 -0.96 -8.61
C PHE A 70 17.61 -0.65 -7.22
N PRO A 71 18.25 -1.61 -6.53
CA PRO A 71 18.72 -1.40 -5.17
C PRO A 71 19.76 -0.28 -5.05
N LYS A 72 20.83 -0.33 -5.87
CA LYS A 72 21.92 0.67 -5.86
C LYS A 72 21.46 2.02 -6.43
N THR A 73 20.61 1.99 -7.46
CA THR A 73 20.03 3.23 -8.02
C THR A 73 19.32 4.02 -6.93
N PHE A 74 18.55 3.37 -6.07
CA PHE A 74 17.83 4.05 -5.00
C PHE A 74 18.73 4.60 -3.90
N GLU A 75 19.83 3.92 -3.59
CA GLU A 75 20.83 4.44 -2.63
C GLU A 75 21.44 5.76 -3.13
N ILE A 76 21.87 5.80 -4.41
CA ILE A 76 22.45 6.99 -5.01
C ILE A 76 21.40 8.08 -5.23
N TYR A 77 20.20 7.66 -5.67
CA TYR A 77 19.06 8.57 -5.89
C TYR A 77 18.67 9.36 -4.64
N LYS A 78 18.80 8.79 -3.44
CA LYS A 78 18.49 9.49 -2.17
C LYS A 78 19.35 10.75 -1.97
N LYS A 79 20.51 10.83 -2.60
CA LYS A 79 21.43 11.98 -2.53
C LYS A 79 21.06 13.09 -3.53
N TRP A 80 20.12 12.84 -4.45
CA TRP A 80 19.70 13.84 -5.44
C TRP A 80 18.80 14.91 -4.79
N ASP A 81 19.14 16.17 -5.03
CA ASP A 81 18.43 17.36 -4.51
C ASP A 81 17.06 17.60 -5.12
N ARG A 82 16.66 16.76 -6.09
CA ARG A 82 15.41 16.85 -6.86
C ARG A 82 15.28 18.11 -7.73
N GLN A 83 16.38 18.86 -7.91
CA GLN A 83 16.46 19.95 -8.87
C GLN A 83 17.05 19.46 -10.19
N GLY A 84 16.47 19.88 -11.30
CA GLY A 84 16.93 19.45 -12.62
C GLY A 84 16.77 17.94 -12.86
N LEU A 85 17.72 17.35 -13.56
CA LEU A 85 17.81 15.90 -13.79
C LEU A 85 18.88 15.29 -12.87
N PRO A 86 18.76 14.01 -12.51
CA PRO A 86 19.76 13.31 -11.71
C PRO A 86 21.17 13.36 -12.34
N SER A 87 22.16 13.05 -11.52
CA SER A 87 23.55 12.95 -11.95
C SER A 87 23.78 11.79 -12.92
N GLU A 88 24.85 11.85 -13.69
CA GLU A 88 25.28 10.76 -14.60
C GLU A 88 25.43 9.42 -13.86
N GLU A 89 25.84 9.47 -12.59
CA GLU A 89 25.99 8.29 -11.75
C GLU A 89 24.67 7.53 -11.52
N VAL A 90 23.57 8.25 -11.31
CA VAL A 90 22.23 7.66 -11.18
C VAL A 90 21.83 6.98 -12.50
N TYR A 91 22.06 7.65 -13.63
CA TYR A 91 21.77 7.07 -14.96
C TYR A 91 22.61 5.83 -15.22
N LYS A 92 23.90 5.89 -14.94
CA LYS A 92 24.84 4.77 -15.09
C LYS A 92 24.40 3.57 -14.27
N THR A 93 24.10 3.77 -13.00
CA THR A 93 23.70 2.70 -12.09
C THR A 93 22.37 2.06 -12.54
N MET A 94 21.38 2.89 -12.85
CA MET A 94 20.10 2.44 -13.36
C MET A 94 20.20 1.69 -14.68
N PHE A 95 21.09 2.14 -15.57
CA PHE A 95 21.37 1.46 -16.82
C PHE A 95 21.88 0.04 -16.59
N PHE A 96 22.89 -0.15 -15.73
CA PHE A 96 23.45 -1.47 -15.47
C PHE A 96 22.50 -2.38 -14.72
N GLU A 97 21.79 -1.86 -13.74
CA GLU A 97 20.78 -2.63 -13.03
C GLU A 97 19.67 -3.11 -13.96
N LEU A 98 19.14 -2.22 -14.81
CA LEU A 98 18.10 -2.60 -15.78
C LEU A 98 18.63 -3.57 -16.85
N LYS A 99 19.87 -3.38 -17.33
CA LYS A 99 20.51 -4.26 -18.32
C LYS A 99 20.65 -5.69 -17.78
N ASN A 100 21.09 -5.84 -16.54
CA ASN A 100 21.43 -7.12 -15.93
C ASN A 100 20.25 -7.81 -15.21
N SER A 101 19.17 -7.08 -14.89
CA SER A 101 18.01 -7.64 -14.22
C SER A 101 17.28 -8.66 -15.08
N GLU A 102 16.63 -9.63 -14.47
CA GLU A 102 15.76 -10.58 -15.16
C GLU A 102 14.54 -9.92 -15.78
N GLY A 103 14.11 -10.39 -16.95
CA GLY A 103 12.96 -9.84 -17.67
C GLY A 103 11.64 -9.90 -16.87
N TYR A 104 11.47 -10.97 -16.09
CA TYR A 104 10.30 -11.16 -15.25
C TYR A 104 10.26 -10.13 -14.08
N ALA A 105 11.38 -9.94 -13.40
CA ALA A 105 11.50 -8.95 -12.33
C ALA A 105 11.23 -7.53 -12.84
N VAL A 106 11.83 -7.17 -14.00
CA VAL A 106 11.58 -5.88 -14.67
C VAL A 106 10.11 -5.75 -15.08
N GLY A 107 9.48 -6.84 -15.53
CA GLY A 107 8.05 -6.85 -15.85
C GLY A 107 7.16 -6.49 -14.67
N LYS A 108 7.40 -7.10 -13.51
CA LYS A 108 6.69 -6.80 -12.26
C LYS A 108 6.94 -5.38 -11.79
N ALA A 109 8.21 -4.98 -11.67
CA ALA A 109 8.60 -3.64 -11.26
C ALA A 109 7.99 -2.57 -12.19
N SER A 110 8.09 -2.75 -13.51
CA SER A 110 7.53 -1.79 -14.49
C SER A 110 6.02 -1.67 -14.40
N THR A 111 5.31 -2.75 -14.12
CA THR A 111 3.87 -2.71 -13.92
C THR A 111 3.53 -1.93 -12.65
N ARG A 112 4.26 -2.18 -11.56
CA ARG A 112 4.09 -1.46 -10.30
C ARG A 112 4.37 0.03 -10.46
N MET A 113 5.48 0.39 -11.10
CA MET A 113 5.85 1.79 -11.39
C MET A 113 4.81 2.50 -12.27
N ASN A 114 4.17 1.76 -13.19
CA ASN A 114 3.16 2.31 -14.09
C ASN A 114 1.88 2.76 -13.37
N TYR A 115 1.60 2.25 -12.17
CA TYR A 115 0.50 2.74 -11.33
C TYR A 115 0.79 4.15 -10.79
N SER A 116 2.01 4.48 -10.45
CA SER A 116 2.38 5.82 -9.97
C SER A 116 2.41 6.86 -11.09
N LYS A 117 2.99 6.51 -12.24
CA LYS A 117 2.98 7.35 -13.45
C LYS A 117 2.91 6.46 -14.68
N SER A 118 1.93 6.69 -15.54
CA SER A 118 1.78 5.91 -16.76
C SER A 118 2.98 6.06 -17.69
N GLY A 119 3.31 4.98 -18.42
CA GLY A 119 4.42 4.96 -19.37
C GLY A 119 5.70 4.30 -18.89
N TRP A 120 5.84 3.98 -17.60
CA TRP A 120 6.99 3.24 -17.08
C TRP A 120 7.15 1.85 -17.71
N LYS A 121 6.03 1.13 -17.91
CA LYS A 121 6.06 -0.21 -18.49
C LYS A 121 6.68 -0.23 -19.88
N SER A 122 6.28 0.69 -20.74
CA SER A 122 6.83 0.84 -22.09
C SER A 122 8.27 1.33 -22.05
N LEU A 123 8.58 2.30 -21.18
CA LEU A 123 9.90 2.88 -21.02
C LEU A 123 10.94 1.81 -20.63
N LEU A 124 10.71 1.09 -19.54
CA LEU A 124 11.65 0.08 -19.06
C LEU A 124 11.81 -1.09 -20.04
N LYS A 125 10.73 -1.56 -20.64
CA LYS A 125 10.78 -2.64 -21.63
C LYS A 125 11.56 -2.24 -22.87
N LYS A 126 11.34 -1.03 -23.40
CA LYS A 126 12.06 -0.48 -24.55
C LYS A 126 13.54 -0.28 -24.23
N SER A 127 13.82 0.33 -23.06
CA SER A 127 15.18 0.62 -22.60
C SER A 127 15.98 -0.65 -22.41
N LYS A 128 15.47 -1.64 -21.67
CA LYS A 128 16.14 -2.93 -21.45
C LYS A 128 16.56 -3.61 -22.76
N ARG A 129 15.70 -3.57 -23.76
CA ARG A 129 16.01 -4.16 -25.08
C ARG A 129 17.13 -3.41 -25.80
N LYS A 130 17.12 -2.06 -25.72
CA LYS A 130 18.12 -1.22 -26.38
C LYS A 130 19.45 -1.17 -25.63
N PHE A 131 19.43 -1.27 -24.30
CA PHE A 131 20.63 -1.27 -23.46
C PHE A 131 21.59 -2.43 -23.75
N LYS A 132 21.08 -3.55 -24.30
CA LYS A 132 21.95 -4.66 -24.72
C LYS A 132 23.00 -4.27 -25.74
N LYS A 133 22.73 -3.22 -26.55
CA LYS A 133 23.62 -2.74 -27.63
C LYS A 133 24.55 -1.60 -27.20
N ILE A 134 24.47 -1.18 -25.94
CA ILE A 134 25.26 -0.08 -25.40
C ILE A 134 26.29 -0.64 -24.43
N GLU A 135 27.55 -0.29 -24.63
CA GLU A 135 28.66 -0.77 -23.81
C GLU A 135 29.26 0.33 -22.95
N GLU A 136 29.32 1.59 -23.47
CA GLU A 136 29.99 2.70 -22.83
C GLU A 136 29.09 3.95 -22.71
N GLY A 137 29.46 4.88 -21.80
CA GLY A 137 28.80 6.17 -21.59
C GLY A 137 29.02 7.20 -22.73
N PRO A 138 28.43 8.39 -22.62
CA PRO A 138 27.63 8.92 -21.50
C PRO A 138 26.22 8.30 -21.46
N PHE A 139 25.84 7.76 -20.29
CA PHE A 139 24.58 7.01 -20.15
C PHE A 139 23.35 7.91 -20.16
N LYS A 140 23.42 9.09 -19.55
CA LYS A 140 22.33 10.07 -19.52
C LYS A 140 21.86 10.44 -20.92
N GLU A 141 22.77 10.85 -21.79
CA GLU A 141 22.46 11.23 -23.16
C GLU A 141 21.92 10.05 -23.97
N LYS A 142 22.58 8.90 -23.86
CA LYS A 142 22.16 7.67 -24.57
C LYS A 142 20.79 7.19 -24.10
N MET A 143 20.48 7.29 -22.81
CA MET A 143 19.14 6.92 -22.31
C MET A 143 18.07 7.90 -22.80
N ILE A 144 18.35 9.21 -22.80
CA ILE A 144 17.44 10.23 -23.32
C ILE A 144 17.22 10.05 -24.83
N ALA A 145 18.25 9.71 -25.58
CA ALA A 145 18.13 9.39 -27.01
C ALA A 145 17.25 8.14 -27.29
N ILE A 146 17.23 7.17 -26.39
CA ILE A 146 16.35 6.00 -26.50
C ILE A 146 14.90 6.39 -26.25
N ASP A 147 14.63 7.18 -25.23
CA ASP A 147 13.29 7.65 -24.92
C ASP A 147 13.36 8.98 -24.16
N LYS A 148 12.66 10.00 -24.69
CA LYS A 148 12.62 11.36 -24.11
C LYS A 148 12.15 11.39 -22.64
N LYS A 149 11.43 10.37 -22.17
CA LYS A 149 10.98 10.25 -20.79
C LYS A 149 12.12 10.18 -19.79
N TRP A 150 13.31 9.72 -20.20
CA TRP A 150 14.53 9.75 -19.37
C TRP A 150 15.04 11.18 -19.11
N GLY A 151 14.72 12.12 -20.01
CA GLY A 151 14.96 13.54 -19.84
C GLY A 151 13.82 14.31 -19.15
N ASP A 152 12.74 13.64 -18.79
CA ASP A 152 11.60 14.25 -18.09
C ASP A 152 11.77 14.13 -16.58
N ARG A 153 11.99 15.28 -15.91
CA ARG A 153 12.13 15.38 -14.46
C ARG A 153 10.96 14.74 -13.70
N GLU A 154 9.76 14.82 -14.25
CA GLU A 154 8.56 14.25 -13.63
C GLU A 154 8.64 12.72 -13.47
N TYR A 155 9.31 12.03 -14.38
CA TYR A 155 9.56 10.58 -14.23
C TYR A 155 10.50 10.28 -13.08
N TRP A 156 11.55 11.09 -12.90
CA TRP A 156 12.48 10.93 -11.79
C TRP A 156 11.84 11.29 -10.45
N LEU A 157 11.00 12.32 -10.39
CA LEU A 157 10.22 12.64 -9.18
C LEU A 157 9.24 11.52 -8.84
N ALA A 158 8.58 10.93 -9.84
CA ALA A 158 7.70 9.78 -9.63
C ALA A 158 8.48 8.55 -9.11
N LEU A 159 9.71 8.33 -9.60
CA LEU A 159 10.60 7.30 -9.09
C LEU A 159 10.91 7.49 -7.60
N GLY A 160 11.09 8.73 -7.17
CA GLY A 160 11.36 9.07 -5.77
C GLY A 160 10.27 8.66 -4.78
N GLN A 161 9.04 8.49 -5.24
CA GLN A 161 7.94 7.99 -4.41
C GLN A 161 8.03 6.49 -4.14
N MET A 162 8.85 5.77 -4.91
CA MET A 162 8.99 4.30 -4.87
C MET A 162 10.35 3.86 -4.29
N VAL A 163 11.16 4.81 -3.82
CA VAL A 163 12.49 4.53 -3.25
C VAL A 163 12.40 3.71 -1.97
N ASP A 164 11.36 3.95 -1.17
CA ASP A 164 11.12 3.19 0.04
C ASP A 164 10.41 1.87 -0.30
N PRO A 165 10.71 0.78 0.40
CA PRO A 165 10.13 -0.54 0.13
C PRO A 165 8.64 -0.62 0.45
N THR A 166 8.10 0.38 1.14
CA THR A 166 6.68 0.51 1.47
C THR A 166 6.17 1.90 1.10
N THR A 167 4.95 1.97 0.58
CA THR A 167 4.32 3.24 0.22
C THR A 167 2.86 3.28 0.63
N MET A 168 2.41 4.45 1.10
CA MET A 168 0.98 4.74 1.32
C MET A 168 0.35 5.46 0.12
N GLY A 169 1.09 5.62 -0.99
CA GLY A 169 0.67 6.39 -2.15
C GLY A 169 -0.67 5.94 -2.74
N TYR A 170 -0.96 4.64 -2.73
CA TYR A 170 -2.23 4.12 -3.25
C TYR A 170 -3.42 4.46 -2.37
N TYR A 171 -3.26 4.40 -1.04
CA TYR A 171 -4.31 4.82 -0.10
C TYR A 171 -4.56 6.32 -0.22
N LEU A 172 -3.51 7.12 -0.32
CA LEU A 172 -3.64 8.56 -0.55
C LEU A 172 -4.36 8.85 -1.86
N ASN A 173 -4.02 8.13 -2.94
CA ASN A 173 -4.69 8.28 -4.22
C ASN A 173 -6.18 7.91 -4.16
N ALA A 174 -6.55 6.93 -3.33
CA ALA A 174 -7.95 6.53 -3.14
C ALA A 174 -8.79 7.60 -2.44
N VAL A 175 -8.16 8.53 -1.70
CA VAL A 175 -8.81 9.66 -1.03
C VAL A 175 -8.44 11.02 -1.66
N ASP A 176 -8.09 11.02 -2.94
CA ASP A 176 -7.72 12.22 -3.73
C ASP A 176 -6.51 13.00 -3.19
N LEU A 177 -5.66 12.33 -2.43
CA LEU A 177 -4.40 12.87 -1.94
C LEU A 177 -3.22 12.25 -2.71
N LYS A 178 -2.05 12.87 -2.61
CA LYS A 178 -0.78 12.35 -3.16
C LYS A 178 0.39 12.91 -2.37
N TYR A 179 1.55 12.30 -2.53
CA TYR A 179 2.80 12.92 -2.10
C TYR A 179 3.28 13.94 -3.13
N ASP A 180 3.75 15.10 -2.65
CA ASP A 180 4.55 16.03 -3.46
C ASP A 180 6.02 15.58 -3.57
N SER A 181 6.85 16.42 -4.22
CA SER A 181 8.29 16.17 -4.36
C SER A 181 9.04 16.10 -3.01
N ASN A 182 8.49 16.69 -1.96
CA ASN A 182 9.07 16.75 -0.61
C ASN A 182 8.46 15.72 0.36
N LYS A 183 7.67 14.77 -0.16
CA LYS A 183 6.90 13.78 0.61
C LYS A 183 5.81 14.37 1.50
N ASN A 184 5.40 15.62 1.29
CA ASN A 184 4.23 16.17 1.96
C ASN A 184 2.95 15.64 1.30
N ILE A 185 1.92 15.43 2.11
CA ILE A 185 0.60 15.02 1.62
C ILE A 185 -0.12 16.26 1.08
N VAL A 186 -0.42 16.24 -0.21
CA VAL A 186 -1.13 17.33 -0.91
C VAL A 186 -2.31 16.78 -1.68
N GLN A 187 -3.27 17.64 -1.97
CA GLN A 187 -4.45 17.26 -2.75
C GLN A 187 -4.08 17.00 -4.22
N GLN A 188 -4.69 16.00 -4.83
CA GLN A 188 -4.50 15.73 -6.26
C GLN A 188 -5.04 16.89 -7.11
N LYS A 189 -4.49 17.03 -8.32
CA LYS A 189 -5.04 17.96 -9.31
C LYS A 189 -6.49 17.59 -9.62
N GLU A 190 -7.34 18.59 -9.81
CA GLU A 190 -8.78 18.44 -9.98
C GLU A 190 -9.17 17.40 -11.05
N ASN A 191 -8.48 17.40 -12.19
CA ASN A 191 -8.69 16.43 -13.27
C ASN A 191 -8.33 14.97 -12.94
N ARG A 192 -7.70 14.72 -11.79
CA ARG A 192 -7.31 13.36 -11.32
C ARG A 192 -8.07 12.93 -10.08
N ARG A 193 -8.91 13.78 -9.49
CA ARG A 193 -9.69 13.44 -8.31
C ARG A 193 -10.79 12.45 -8.65
N ILE A 194 -10.95 11.43 -7.83
CA ILE A 194 -11.98 10.40 -7.99
C ILE A 194 -13.34 10.95 -7.54
N TYR A 195 -13.36 11.67 -6.41
CA TYR A 195 -14.59 12.17 -5.78
C TYR A 195 -15.14 13.44 -6.39
N ASN A 196 -14.34 14.21 -7.15
CA ASN A 196 -14.80 15.42 -7.85
C ASN A 196 -15.26 15.18 -9.29
N LYS A 197 -15.25 13.95 -9.75
CA LYS A 197 -15.93 13.61 -11.00
C LYS A 197 -17.42 13.51 -10.69
N THR A 198 -18.11 14.63 -10.77
CA THR A 198 -19.58 14.64 -10.91
C THR A 198 -19.91 13.71 -12.07
N TRP A 199 -20.60 12.63 -11.76
CA TRP A 199 -21.24 11.79 -12.76
C TRP A 199 -22.38 12.63 -13.36
N ILE A 200 -22.10 13.30 -14.49
CA ILE A 200 -23.11 13.91 -15.35
C ILE A 200 -23.40 12.92 -16.46
#